data_cee24c2c8f0deca05f2ff1ea80fa082f
#
_entry.id   cee24c2c8f0deca05f2ff1ea80fa082f
#
_cell.length_a   1.000
_cell.length_b   1.000
_cell.length_c   1.000
_cell.angle_alpha   90.00
_cell.angle_beta   90.00
_cell.angle_gamma   90.00
#
_symmetry.space_group_name_H-M   'P 1'
#
loop_
_entity.id
_entity.type
_entity.pdbx_description
1 polymer ?
#
loop_
_entity_poly.entity_id
_entity_poly.type
_entity_poly.pdbx_seq_one_letter_code
_entity_poly.pdbx_strand_id
1 'polypeptide(L)'
;MDKRNDINEFRKKRRLRRVRLNIAILVLFGLIALFIALNWGKIIAPLKDAALDVGKGGFPVDLPGSTDYVLDELGDNFCLLTDTYFYTYNSDGAMITSAQHGLQSPALSSNSRRALIYDRNGREIQLYNRSGEIFSTATEDTIDFAQVSNGERSAVVTKSSKYSNCLFVFNGEGQQIFRWASPLYLIDRVVFSQDDSSIFAAVCGADNGELEYRLLRFDLDNAEGSVWETYLGNHMVFSLEQSGKELFAVTAGGAYILDADTGGISAQTEFIKNVSQIPGGELHAVMFSDSAGGKVLTVYNDTLEATAAAGLQNVTRVRAEGKNVYSLSKRTLTVFDDGLNVVSLSSIAICR
;
A
#
# COMPACT_ATOMS: atom_id res chain seq x y z
N MET A 1 36.65 -68.57 -27.48
CA MET A 1 36.51 -67.45 -28.40
C MET A 1 35.44 -66.42 -27.88
N ASP A 2 35.22 -66.35 -26.56
CA ASP A 2 34.01 -65.63 -25.98
C ASP A 2 34.31 -64.31 -25.18
N LYS A 3 35.52 -64.18 -24.63
CA LYS A 3 35.86 -63.02 -23.81
C LYS A 3 36.04 -61.68 -24.57
N ARG A 4 36.24 -61.68 -25.88
CA ARG A 4 36.46 -60.49 -26.70
C ARG A 4 35.13 -59.82 -27.11
N ASN A 5 34.08 -60.59 -27.25
CA ASN A 5 32.74 -60.08 -27.56
C ASN A 5 32.11 -59.38 -26.36
N ASP A 6 32.32 -59.92 -25.19
CA ASP A 6 31.78 -59.38 -23.92
C ASP A 6 32.36 -57.99 -23.60
N ILE A 7 33.67 -57.78 -23.81
CA ILE A 7 34.32 -56.48 -23.58
C ILE A 7 33.83 -55.42 -24.57
N ASN A 8 33.55 -55.78 -25.81
CA ASN A 8 33.04 -54.86 -26.81
C ASN A 8 31.55 -54.45 -26.52
N GLU A 9 30.75 -55.38 -26.03
CA GLU A 9 29.38 -55.06 -25.58
C GLU A 9 29.38 -54.17 -24.35
N PHE A 10 30.22 -54.39 -23.37
CA PHE A 10 30.39 -53.53 -22.20
C PHE A 10 30.84 -52.12 -22.58
N ARG A 11 31.77 -51.97 -23.52
CA ARG A 11 32.22 -50.66 -24.04
C ARG A 11 31.12 -49.96 -24.80
N LYS A 12 30.32 -50.69 -25.59
CA LYS A 12 29.18 -50.15 -26.34
C LYS A 12 28.05 -49.68 -25.41
N LYS A 13 27.72 -50.46 -24.38
CA LYS A 13 26.73 -50.09 -23.33
C LYS A 13 27.19 -48.87 -22.53
N ARG A 14 28.49 -48.80 -22.20
CA ARG A 14 29.08 -47.65 -21.46
C ARG A 14 29.08 -46.38 -22.32
N ARG A 15 29.35 -46.50 -23.62
CA ARG A 15 29.31 -45.39 -24.58
C ARG A 15 27.89 -44.90 -24.79
N LEU A 16 26.91 -45.78 -24.95
CA LEU A 16 25.48 -45.46 -25.06
C LEU A 16 24.96 -44.79 -23.78
N ARG A 17 25.39 -45.25 -22.59
CA ARG A 17 25.01 -44.63 -21.33
C ARG A 17 25.56 -43.19 -21.20
N ARG A 18 26.80 -42.95 -21.62
CA ARG A 18 27.39 -41.60 -21.67
C ARG A 18 26.71 -40.70 -22.66
N VAL A 19 26.38 -41.19 -23.86
CA VAL A 19 25.65 -40.42 -24.87
C VAL A 19 24.26 -40.07 -24.37
N ARG A 20 23.50 -41.00 -23.76
CA ARG A 20 22.21 -40.75 -23.17
C ARG A 20 22.29 -39.74 -22.02
N LEU A 21 23.32 -39.82 -21.17
CA LEU A 21 23.54 -38.86 -20.11
C LEU A 21 23.83 -37.45 -20.66
N ASN A 22 24.70 -37.35 -21.67
CA ASN A 22 25.00 -36.06 -22.30
C ASN A 22 23.77 -35.44 -23.00
N ILE A 23 22.95 -36.28 -23.65
CA ILE A 23 21.67 -35.79 -24.23
C ILE A 23 20.72 -35.32 -23.14
N ALA A 24 20.60 -36.07 -22.03
CA ALA A 24 19.75 -35.67 -20.90
C ALA A 24 20.22 -34.36 -20.27
N ILE A 25 21.55 -34.17 -20.12
CA ILE A 25 22.12 -32.91 -19.65
C ILE A 25 21.84 -31.77 -20.63
N LEU A 26 21.97 -32.02 -21.92
CA LEU A 26 21.72 -30.99 -22.94
C LEU A 26 20.25 -30.59 -23.00
N VAL A 27 19.35 -31.57 -22.84
CA VAL A 27 17.87 -31.28 -22.73
C VAL A 27 17.58 -30.52 -21.45
N LEU A 28 18.21 -30.87 -20.32
CA LEU A 28 18.05 -30.14 -19.07
C LEU A 28 18.51 -28.69 -19.19
N PHE A 29 19.68 -28.45 -19.79
CA PHE A 29 20.17 -27.09 -20.06
C PHE A 29 19.25 -26.33 -21.00
N GLY A 30 18.71 -26.98 -22.03
CA GLY A 30 17.72 -26.40 -22.94
C GLY A 30 16.43 -25.99 -22.20
N LEU A 31 15.93 -26.82 -21.29
CA LEU A 31 14.75 -26.51 -20.47
C LEU A 31 15.02 -25.36 -19.48
N ILE A 32 16.19 -25.34 -18.86
CA ILE A 32 16.60 -24.23 -17.98
C ILE A 32 16.71 -22.93 -18.78
N ALA A 33 17.34 -22.96 -19.96
CA ALA A 33 17.46 -21.79 -20.82
C ALA A 33 16.08 -21.28 -21.29
N LEU A 34 15.19 -22.19 -21.62
CA LEU A 34 13.81 -21.85 -21.99
C LEU A 34 13.06 -21.25 -20.80
N PHE A 35 13.19 -21.85 -19.62
CA PHE A 35 12.58 -21.31 -18.38
C PHE A 35 13.09 -19.90 -18.07
N ILE A 36 14.42 -19.68 -18.18
CA ILE A 36 15.03 -18.36 -18.00
C ILE A 36 14.51 -17.39 -19.05
N ALA A 37 14.42 -17.80 -20.32
CA ALA A 37 13.94 -16.94 -21.40
C ALA A 37 12.46 -16.54 -21.22
N LEU A 38 11.61 -17.49 -20.80
CA LEU A 38 10.18 -17.23 -20.53
C LEU A 38 9.96 -16.39 -19.27
N ASN A 39 10.88 -16.44 -18.32
CA ASN A 39 10.80 -15.70 -17.05
C ASN A 39 11.86 -14.59 -16.94
N TRP A 40 12.45 -14.16 -18.05
CA TRP A 40 13.58 -13.22 -18.08
C TRP A 40 13.32 -11.96 -17.28
N GLY A 41 12.12 -11.36 -17.44
CA GLY A 41 11.72 -10.18 -16.68
C GLY A 41 11.67 -10.42 -15.16
N LYS A 42 11.11 -11.56 -14.73
CA LYS A 42 10.97 -11.92 -13.31
C LYS A 42 12.32 -12.25 -12.64
N ILE A 43 13.30 -12.73 -13.41
CA ILE A 43 14.63 -13.10 -12.91
C ILE A 43 15.56 -11.88 -12.88
N ILE A 44 15.48 -11.02 -13.90
CA ILE A 44 16.37 -9.84 -14.02
C ILE A 44 15.87 -8.65 -13.18
N ALA A 45 14.55 -8.53 -12.96
CA ALA A 45 14.01 -7.44 -12.15
C ALA A 45 14.66 -7.35 -10.76
N PRO A 46 14.73 -8.42 -9.95
CA PRO A 46 15.37 -8.35 -8.62
C PRO A 46 16.90 -8.10 -8.70
N LEU A 47 17.58 -8.53 -9.76
CA LEU A 47 19.00 -8.23 -9.96
C LEU A 47 19.27 -6.77 -10.33
N LYS A 48 18.41 -6.20 -11.18
CA LYS A 48 18.43 -4.76 -11.47
C LYS A 48 18.11 -3.96 -10.21
N ASP A 49 17.14 -4.42 -9.46
CA ASP A 49 16.68 -3.81 -8.23
C ASP A 49 17.80 -3.77 -7.17
N ALA A 50 18.52 -4.88 -6.96
CA ALA A 50 19.68 -4.94 -6.07
C ALA A 50 20.85 -4.04 -6.55
N ALA A 51 20.99 -3.83 -7.86
CA ALA A 51 22.04 -2.96 -8.41
C ALA A 51 21.75 -1.46 -8.17
N LEU A 52 20.49 -1.07 -7.90
CA LEU A 52 20.11 0.30 -7.62
C LEU A 52 20.53 0.78 -6.22
N ASP A 53 20.83 -0.15 -5.29
CA ASP A 53 21.29 0.18 -3.94
C ASP A 53 22.79 0.57 -3.87
N VAL A 54 23.50 0.53 -4.99
CA VAL A 54 24.95 0.82 -5.05
C VAL A 54 25.26 2.31 -5.19
N GLY A 55 24.23 3.17 -5.28
CA GLY A 55 24.41 4.63 -5.37
C GLY A 55 24.98 5.22 -4.07
N LYS A 56 26.03 6.02 -4.16
CA LYS A 56 26.51 6.82 -3.03
C LYS A 56 25.61 8.05 -2.90
N GLY A 57 24.67 8.01 -1.99
CA GLY A 57 23.87 9.12 -1.53
C GLY A 57 24.46 9.77 -0.29
N GLY A 58 23.74 10.66 0.30
CA GLY A 58 24.05 11.29 1.58
C GLY A 58 22.98 12.32 1.93
N PHE A 59 22.65 12.40 3.21
CA PHE A 59 21.80 13.47 3.70
C PHE A 59 22.66 14.70 4.09
N PRO A 60 22.18 15.94 3.88
CA PRO A 60 20.86 16.29 3.36
C PRO A 60 20.74 16.06 1.83
N VAL A 61 19.52 15.75 1.37
CA VAL A 61 19.18 15.65 -0.06
C VAL A 61 18.60 17.00 -0.49
N ASP A 62 19.20 17.61 -1.52
CA ASP A 62 18.61 18.79 -2.16
C ASP A 62 17.39 18.35 -2.98
N LEU A 63 16.22 18.82 -2.59
CA LEU A 63 14.99 18.53 -3.32
C LEU A 63 14.92 19.41 -4.58
N PRO A 64 14.52 18.83 -5.72
CA PRO A 64 14.35 19.62 -6.95
C PRO A 64 13.29 20.70 -6.73
N GLY A 65 13.56 21.89 -7.19
CA GLY A 65 12.95 23.20 -6.95
C GLY A 65 11.43 23.36 -7.04
N SER A 66 10.64 22.48 -6.43
CA SER A 66 9.20 22.65 -6.24
C SER A 66 8.91 23.10 -4.81
N THR A 67 7.90 23.94 -4.64
CA THR A 67 7.41 24.37 -3.32
C THR A 67 6.42 23.39 -2.73
N ASP A 68 5.71 22.64 -3.58
CA ASP A 68 4.71 21.65 -3.19
C ASP A 68 5.19 20.26 -3.58
N TYR A 69 5.31 19.40 -2.58
CA TYR A 69 5.71 18.00 -2.77
C TYR A 69 5.01 17.06 -1.79
N VAL A 70 4.83 15.83 -2.22
CA VAL A 70 4.38 14.72 -1.39
C VAL A 70 5.53 13.74 -1.25
N LEU A 71 5.95 13.49 -0.02
CA LEU A 71 6.97 12.51 0.33
C LEU A 71 6.27 11.32 0.97
N ASP A 72 6.58 10.11 0.49
CA ASP A 72 6.02 8.89 1.04
C ASP A 72 7.03 7.74 0.98
N GLU A 73 6.72 6.64 1.65
CA GLU A 73 7.57 5.46 1.68
C GLU A 73 7.44 4.63 0.39
N LEU A 74 8.49 3.91 0.06
CA LEU A 74 8.54 2.91 -0.99
C LEU A 74 9.43 1.74 -0.51
N GLY A 75 8.95 0.98 0.47
CA GLY A 75 9.73 0.01 1.24
C GLY A 75 10.82 0.67 2.06
N ASP A 76 12.04 0.14 1.96
CA ASP A 76 13.23 0.73 2.62
C ASP A 76 13.69 2.04 1.94
N ASN A 77 12.98 2.48 0.90
CA ASN A 77 13.27 3.66 0.10
C ASN A 77 12.16 4.69 0.32
N PHE A 78 12.29 5.84 -0.34
CA PHE A 78 11.24 6.84 -0.36
C PHE A 78 11.00 7.38 -1.76
N CYS A 79 9.79 7.87 -1.98
CA CYS A 79 9.40 8.53 -3.22
C CYS A 79 8.96 9.96 -2.95
N LEU A 80 9.19 10.80 -3.93
CA LEU A 80 8.84 12.22 -3.91
C LEU A 80 8.04 12.54 -5.17
N LEU A 81 6.83 13.03 -4.98
CA LEU A 81 5.99 13.55 -6.04
C LEU A 81 5.99 15.08 -5.97
N THR A 82 6.33 15.73 -7.05
CA THR A 82 6.20 17.17 -7.25
C THR A 82 5.06 17.47 -8.23
N ASP A 83 4.86 18.69 -8.58
CA ASP A 83 3.92 19.13 -9.62
C ASP A 83 4.27 18.63 -11.04
N THR A 84 5.52 18.25 -11.28
CA THR A 84 6.02 17.93 -12.63
C THR A 84 6.71 16.56 -12.69
N TYR A 85 7.39 16.15 -11.61
CA TYR A 85 8.23 14.96 -11.58
C TYR A 85 7.88 14.03 -10.43
N PHE A 86 8.11 12.74 -10.67
CA PHE A 86 8.18 11.71 -9.66
C PHE A 86 9.62 11.23 -9.52
N TYR A 87 10.10 11.16 -8.29
CA TYR A 87 11.45 10.71 -7.95
C TYR A 87 11.39 9.53 -6.99
N THR A 88 12.34 8.63 -7.11
CA THR A 88 12.60 7.60 -6.11
C THR A 88 14.03 7.74 -5.59
N TYR A 89 14.21 7.54 -4.31
CA TYR A 89 15.48 7.62 -3.61
C TYR A 89 15.69 6.36 -2.77
N ASN A 90 16.95 5.92 -2.64
CA ASN A 90 17.27 4.87 -1.69
C ASN A 90 17.33 5.40 -0.25
N SER A 91 17.51 4.49 0.72
CA SER A 91 17.63 4.82 2.16
C SER A 91 18.79 5.77 2.48
N ASP A 92 19.83 5.81 1.65
CA ASP A 92 20.98 6.71 1.80
C ASP A 92 20.78 8.08 1.15
N GLY A 93 19.62 8.33 0.52
CA GLY A 93 19.31 9.58 -0.16
C GLY A 93 19.85 9.69 -1.58
N ALA A 94 20.35 8.60 -2.19
CA ALA A 94 20.71 8.62 -3.60
C ALA A 94 19.45 8.52 -4.48
N MET A 95 19.36 9.40 -5.49
CA MET A 95 18.29 9.34 -6.48
C MET A 95 18.42 8.09 -7.34
N ILE A 96 17.37 7.26 -7.39
CA ILE A 96 17.29 6.06 -8.23
C ILE A 96 16.66 6.39 -9.57
N THR A 97 15.50 7.06 -9.55
CA THR A 97 14.70 7.34 -10.74
C THR A 97 14.18 8.78 -10.69
N SER A 98 14.06 9.39 -11.86
CA SER A 98 13.38 10.66 -12.09
C SER A 98 12.53 10.51 -13.34
N ALA A 99 11.23 10.74 -13.23
CA ALA A 99 10.28 10.64 -14.34
C ALA A 99 9.34 11.85 -14.36
N GLN A 100 9.17 12.45 -15.55
CA GLN A 100 8.16 13.48 -15.75
C GLN A 100 6.79 12.80 -15.96
N HIS A 101 5.80 13.12 -15.12
CA HIS A 101 4.51 12.44 -15.14
C HIS A 101 3.46 13.09 -16.05
N GLY A 102 3.55 14.38 -16.33
CA GLY A 102 2.62 15.08 -17.22
C GLY A 102 1.20 15.32 -16.66
N LEU A 103 0.93 14.98 -15.40
CA LEU A 103 -0.37 15.13 -14.76
C LEU A 103 -0.61 16.58 -14.32
N GLN A 104 -1.88 17.02 -14.29
CA GLN A 104 -2.24 18.39 -13.93
C GLN A 104 -2.45 18.57 -12.42
N SER A 105 -3.03 17.59 -11.75
CA SER A 105 -3.28 17.59 -10.31
C SER A 105 -2.78 16.28 -9.71
N PRO A 106 -1.45 16.07 -9.70
CA PRO A 106 -0.86 14.79 -9.31
C PRO A 106 -1.15 14.47 -7.84
N ALA A 107 -1.50 13.23 -7.58
CA ALA A 107 -1.67 12.67 -6.26
C ALA A 107 -0.97 11.31 -6.19
N LEU A 108 -0.60 10.90 -4.97
CA LEU A 108 0.22 9.73 -4.70
C LEU A 108 -0.48 8.81 -3.72
N SER A 109 -0.44 7.52 -4.01
CA SER A 109 -0.67 6.44 -3.06
C SER A 109 0.49 5.45 -3.18
N SER A 110 1.19 5.19 -2.10
CA SER A 110 2.35 4.31 -2.09
C SER A 110 2.27 3.23 -1.01
N ASN A 111 3.10 2.23 -1.15
CA ASN A 111 3.32 1.17 -0.18
C ASN A 111 4.78 0.70 -0.25
N SER A 112 5.10 -0.42 0.40
CA SER A 112 6.46 -0.96 0.43
C SER A 112 7.03 -1.38 -0.95
N ARG A 113 6.25 -1.46 -2.03
CA ARG A 113 6.69 -1.99 -3.33
C ARG A 113 6.32 -1.11 -4.51
N ARG A 114 5.25 -0.34 -4.40
CA ARG A 114 4.61 0.36 -5.52
C ARG A 114 4.26 1.79 -5.13
N ALA A 115 4.31 2.66 -6.11
CA ALA A 115 3.79 4.02 -6.03
C ALA A 115 2.82 4.24 -7.20
N LEU A 116 1.57 4.50 -6.88
CA LEU A 116 0.52 4.85 -7.82
C LEU A 116 0.38 6.36 -7.85
N ILE A 117 0.67 6.96 -8.99
CA ILE A 117 0.44 8.37 -9.24
C ILE A 117 -0.81 8.50 -10.08
N TYR A 118 -1.67 9.43 -9.75
CA TYR A 118 -2.91 9.66 -10.50
C TYR A 118 -3.24 11.15 -10.60
N ASP A 119 -3.93 11.51 -11.67
CA ASP A 119 -4.39 12.88 -11.90
C ASP A 119 -5.75 13.09 -11.22
N ARG A 120 -5.78 13.77 -10.07
CA ARG A 120 -7.02 14.09 -9.36
C ARG A 120 -7.87 15.04 -10.21
N ASN A 121 -9.12 14.67 -10.48
CA ASN A 121 -10.01 15.29 -11.45
C ASN A 121 -9.56 15.19 -12.91
N GLY A 122 -8.49 14.47 -13.21
CA GLY A 122 -8.09 13.98 -14.52
C GLY A 122 -8.51 12.53 -14.72
N ARG A 123 -7.82 11.81 -15.60
CA ARG A 123 -8.16 10.43 -15.97
C ARG A 123 -6.98 9.47 -15.95
N GLU A 124 -5.77 9.97 -15.80
CA GLU A 124 -4.55 9.20 -15.95
C GLU A 124 -4.10 8.61 -14.62
N ILE A 125 -3.66 7.36 -14.66
CA ILE A 125 -2.96 6.66 -13.59
C ILE A 125 -1.65 6.09 -14.12
N GLN A 126 -0.63 6.14 -13.30
CA GLN A 126 0.71 5.63 -13.60
C GLN A 126 1.21 4.85 -12.40
N LEU A 127 1.57 3.59 -12.59
CA LEU A 127 2.12 2.75 -11.54
C LEU A 127 3.64 2.64 -11.69
N TYR A 128 4.33 2.90 -10.61
CA TYR A 128 5.78 2.83 -10.51
C TYR A 128 6.22 1.79 -9.48
N ASN A 129 7.39 1.25 -9.70
CA ASN A 129 8.22 0.68 -8.64
C ASN A 129 9.44 1.58 -8.42
N ARG A 130 10.37 1.20 -7.56
CA ARG A 130 11.58 1.99 -7.30
C ARG A 130 12.48 2.17 -8.53
N SER A 131 12.38 1.31 -9.54
CA SER A 131 13.24 1.33 -10.74
C SER A 131 12.62 2.02 -11.95
N GLY A 132 11.34 2.39 -11.91
CA GLY A 132 10.67 3.11 -13.00
C GLY A 132 9.19 2.78 -13.13
N GLU A 133 8.60 3.26 -14.21
CA GLU A 133 7.20 3.05 -14.57
C GLU A 133 6.95 1.59 -14.94
N ILE A 134 5.85 1.05 -14.43
CA ILE A 134 5.38 -0.31 -14.74
C ILE A 134 4.32 -0.25 -15.83
N PHE A 135 3.31 0.60 -15.64
CA PHE A 135 2.29 0.87 -16.64
C PHE A 135 1.71 2.29 -16.47
N SER A 136 1.12 2.79 -17.54
CA SER A 136 0.26 3.97 -17.56
C SER A 136 -1.03 3.63 -18.29
N THR A 137 -2.16 4.08 -17.75
CA THR A 137 -3.48 3.91 -18.38
C THR A 137 -4.41 5.06 -17.99
N ALA A 138 -5.57 5.15 -18.64
CA ALA A 138 -6.56 6.18 -18.36
C ALA A 138 -7.94 5.55 -18.10
N THR A 139 -8.70 6.18 -17.23
CA THR A 139 -10.10 5.85 -16.95
C THR A 139 -11.04 6.58 -17.92
N GLU A 140 -12.26 6.08 -18.06
CA GLU A 140 -13.29 6.76 -18.88
C GLU A 140 -13.76 8.06 -18.24
N ASP A 141 -13.95 8.05 -16.93
CA ASP A 141 -14.41 9.16 -16.11
C ASP A 141 -13.30 9.77 -15.27
N THR A 142 -13.53 10.96 -14.71
CA THR A 142 -12.52 11.66 -13.90
C THR A 142 -12.30 10.96 -12.56
N ILE A 143 -11.04 10.85 -12.17
CA ILE A 143 -10.59 10.22 -10.94
C ILE A 143 -10.89 11.14 -9.75
N ASP A 144 -11.48 10.56 -8.72
CA ASP A 144 -11.64 11.21 -7.43
C ASP A 144 -10.44 10.91 -6.54
N PHE A 145 -10.16 9.65 -6.34
CA PHE A 145 -8.94 9.17 -5.69
C PHE A 145 -8.56 7.76 -6.16
N ALA A 146 -7.32 7.36 -5.83
CA ALA A 146 -6.85 6.02 -6.09
C ALA A 146 -5.99 5.50 -4.95
N GLN A 147 -5.93 4.17 -4.79
CA GLN A 147 -5.20 3.48 -3.74
C GLN A 147 -4.46 2.27 -4.32
N VAL A 148 -3.20 2.12 -3.94
CA VAL A 148 -2.42 0.93 -4.29
C VAL A 148 -2.57 -0.14 -3.19
N SER A 149 -2.61 -1.42 -3.59
CA SER A 149 -2.61 -2.56 -2.66
C SER A 149 -1.20 -2.90 -2.20
N ASN A 150 -1.07 -3.69 -1.13
CA ASN A 150 0.22 -4.23 -0.69
C ASN A 150 0.85 -5.21 -1.70
N GLY A 151 0.05 -5.75 -2.63
CA GLY A 151 0.52 -6.58 -3.73
C GLY A 151 0.75 -5.81 -5.03
N GLU A 152 -0.01 -6.14 -6.06
CA GLU A 152 0.17 -5.58 -7.41
C GLU A 152 -1.11 -4.93 -7.96
N ARG A 153 -2.15 -4.72 -7.12
CA ARG A 153 -3.43 -4.17 -7.57
C ARG A 153 -3.53 -2.68 -7.28
N SER A 154 -4.34 -2.00 -8.07
CA SER A 154 -4.63 -0.57 -7.91
C SER A 154 -6.14 -0.36 -7.98
N ALA A 155 -6.70 0.27 -6.96
CA ALA A 155 -8.10 0.70 -6.92
C ALA A 155 -8.21 2.16 -7.36
N VAL A 156 -9.16 2.45 -8.20
CA VAL A 156 -9.43 3.81 -8.70
C VAL A 156 -10.91 4.10 -8.53
N VAL A 157 -11.22 5.14 -7.80
CA VAL A 157 -12.57 5.64 -7.65
C VAL A 157 -12.76 6.83 -8.59
N THR A 158 -13.78 6.76 -9.43
CA THR A 158 -14.10 7.82 -10.38
C THR A 158 -15.45 8.44 -10.10
N LYS A 159 -15.63 9.68 -10.49
CA LYS A 159 -16.94 10.32 -10.64
C LYS A 159 -17.71 9.62 -11.74
N SER A 160 -19.03 9.73 -11.73
CA SER A 160 -19.87 9.18 -12.78
C SER A 160 -21.03 10.09 -13.09
N SER A 161 -21.47 10.10 -14.36
CA SER A 161 -22.67 10.82 -14.76
C SER A 161 -23.97 10.04 -14.48
N LYS A 162 -23.87 8.73 -14.22
CA LYS A 162 -25.02 7.83 -14.02
C LYS A 162 -25.14 7.29 -12.61
N TYR A 163 -24.03 7.23 -11.90
CA TYR A 163 -23.90 6.64 -10.57
C TYR A 163 -23.28 7.66 -9.61
N SER A 164 -23.36 7.42 -8.32
CA SER A 164 -22.71 8.27 -7.35
C SER A 164 -21.17 8.24 -7.55
N ASN A 165 -20.60 7.05 -7.64
CA ASN A 165 -19.19 6.79 -8.00
C ASN A 165 -19.07 5.45 -8.73
N CYS A 166 -17.90 5.21 -9.32
CA CYS A 166 -17.50 3.90 -9.80
C CYS A 166 -16.14 3.52 -9.17
N LEU A 167 -16.03 2.29 -8.70
CA LEU A 167 -14.79 1.68 -8.24
C LEU A 167 -14.28 0.75 -9.34
N PHE A 168 -13.04 0.94 -9.74
CA PHE A 168 -12.31 0.07 -10.65
C PHE A 168 -11.12 -0.52 -9.93
N VAL A 169 -10.78 -1.79 -10.24
CA VAL A 169 -9.52 -2.39 -9.80
C VAL A 169 -8.75 -2.87 -11.01
N PHE A 170 -7.48 -2.52 -11.05
CA PHE A 170 -6.53 -2.93 -12.08
C PHE A 170 -5.50 -3.90 -11.48
N ASN A 171 -5.05 -4.86 -12.28
CA ASN A 171 -3.94 -5.74 -11.92
C ASN A 171 -2.58 -5.04 -12.14
N GLY A 172 -1.48 -5.74 -11.83
CA GLY A 172 -0.11 -5.21 -11.98
C GLY A 172 0.33 -4.92 -13.42
N GLU A 173 -0.47 -5.31 -14.43
CA GLU A 173 -0.25 -5.03 -15.85
C GLU A 173 -1.14 -3.89 -16.37
N GLY A 174 -1.94 -3.27 -15.51
CA GLY A 174 -2.86 -2.20 -15.87
C GLY A 174 -4.17 -2.67 -16.53
N GLN A 175 -4.49 -3.97 -16.46
CA GLN A 175 -5.74 -4.50 -16.96
C GLN A 175 -6.82 -4.38 -15.88
N GLN A 176 -8.00 -3.89 -16.24
CA GLN A 176 -9.15 -3.84 -15.34
C GLN A 176 -9.65 -5.25 -15.03
N ILE A 177 -9.67 -5.61 -13.75
CA ILE A 177 -10.11 -6.92 -13.24
C ILE A 177 -11.44 -6.86 -12.48
N PHE A 178 -11.82 -5.68 -11.98
CA PHE A 178 -13.04 -5.51 -11.21
C PHE A 178 -13.67 -4.14 -11.51
N ARG A 179 -15.01 -4.08 -11.43
CA ARG A 179 -15.78 -2.83 -11.51
C ARG A 179 -17.02 -2.92 -10.63
N TRP A 180 -17.22 -1.91 -9.81
CA TRP A 180 -18.49 -1.69 -9.11
C TRP A 180 -18.98 -0.26 -9.35
N ALA A 181 -20.23 -0.14 -9.78
CA ALA A 181 -20.89 1.15 -9.97
C ALA A 181 -21.88 1.37 -8.82
N SER A 182 -21.61 2.32 -7.96
CA SER A 182 -22.41 2.60 -6.78
C SER A 182 -23.62 3.49 -7.14
N PRO A 183 -24.85 2.97 -7.07
CA PRO A 183 -26.03 3.76 -7.42
C PRO A 183 -26.47 4.74 -6.32
N LEU A 184 -26.15 4.43 -5.06
CA LEU A 184 -26.68 5.14 -3.88
C LEU A 184 -25.60 5.80 -3.03
N TYR A 185 -24.41 5.20 -2.99
CA TYR A 185 -23.37 5.60 -2.06
C TYR A 185 -22.22 6.34 -2.76
N LEU A 186 -21.71 7.37 -2.12
CA LEU A 186 -20.39 7.93 -2.42
C LEU A 186 -19.32 7.07 -1.75
N ILE A 187 -18.32 6.66 -2.51
CA ILE A 187 -17.18 5.93 -2.00
C ILE A 187 -16.20 6.94 -1.42
N ASP A 188 -15.96 6.86 -0.13
CA ASP A 188 -15.08 7.79 0.60
C ASP A 188 -13.66 7.24 0.74
N ARG A 189 -13.54 5.92 1.00
CA ARG A 189 -12.25 5.22 1.17
C ARG A 189 -12.32 3.81 0.66
N VAL A 190 -11.17 3.31 0.25
CA VAL A 190 -11.00 1.89 -0.04
C VAL A 190 -9.69 1.39 0.59
N VAL A 191 -9.70 0.13 1.01
CA VAL A 191 -8.50 -0.59 1.44
C VAL A 191 -8.56 -2.01 0.92
N PHE A 192 -7.43 -2.52 0.44
CA PHE A 192 -7.33 -3.91 0.01
C PHE A 192 -7.15 -4.84 1.21
N SER A 193 -7.63 -6.09 1.08
CA SER A 193 -7.24 -7.15 1.99
C SER A 193 -5.73 -7.43 1.88
N GLN A 194 -5.13 -7.96 2.95
CA GLN A 194 -3.70 -8.26 2.99
C GLN A 194 -3.23 -9.22 1.90
N ASP A 195 -4.12 -10.11 1.45
CA ASP A 195 -3.89 -11.08 0.38
C ASP A 195 -4.32 -10.59 -1.01
N ASP A 196 -4.76 -9.34 -1.11
CA ASP A 196 -5.33 -8.72 -2.32
C ASP A 196 -6.57 -9.43 -2.91
N SER A 197 -7.17 -10.40 -2.23
CA SER A 197 -8.34 -11.11 -2.75
C SER A 197 -9.63 -10.28 -2.69
N SER A 198 -9.69 -9.33 -1.76
CA SER A 198 -10.87 -8.52 -1.49
C SER A 198 -10.52 -7.04 -1.38
N ILE A 199 -11.54 -6.20 -1.48
CA ILE A 199 -11.44 -4.76 -1.22
C ILE A 199 -12.59 -4.34 -0.29
N PHE A 200 -12.25 -3.52 0.68
CA PHE A 200 -13.19 -2.90 1.60
C PHE A 200 -13.42 -1.45 1.19
N ALA A 201 -14.66 -1.03 1.12
CA ALA A 201 -15.04 0.32 0.77
C ALA A 201 -15.87 0.95 1.89
N ALA A 202 -15.38 2.03 2.46
CA ALA A 202 -16.18 2.90 3.30
C ALA A 202 -17.01 3.83 2.40
N VAL A 203 -18.31 3.80 2.56
CA VAL A 203 -19.25 4.53 1.71
C VAL A 203 -20.16 5.42 2.54
N CYS A 204 -20.57 6.53 1.94
CA CYS A 204 -21.50 7.48 2.51
C CYS A 204 -22.79 7.51 1.68
N GLY A 205 -23.92 7.41 2.34
CA GLY A 205 -25.26 7.54 1.76
C GLY A 205 -26.13 8.46 2.60
N ALA A 206 -27.40 8.51 2.26
CA ALA A 206 -28.43 9.19 3.05
C ALA A 206 -29.66 8.29 3.14
N ASP A 207 -30.16 8.10 4.36
CA ASP A 207 -31.42 7.46 4.63
C ASP A 207 -32.34 8.47 5.37
N ASN A 208 -33.55 8.66 4.86
CA ASN A 208 -34.56 9.62 5.42
C ASN A 208 -34.01 11.01 5.70
N GLY A 209 -32.99 11.47 4.93
CA GLY A 209 -32.37 12.80 5.05
C GLY A 209 -31.24 12.86 6.08
N GLU A 210 -30.89 11.76 6.72
CA GLU A 210 -29.71 11.65 7.58
C GLU A 210 -28.57 10.96 6.85
N LEU A 211 -27.34 11.43 7.06
CA LEU A 211 -26.14 10.78 6.52
C LEU A 211 -25.92 9.46 7.22
N GLU A 212 -25.54 8.46 6.45
CA GLU A 212 -25.12 7.17 6.95
C GLU A 212 -23.79 6.73 6.32
N TYR A 213 -22.96 6.13 7.13
CA TYR A 213 -21.70 5.53 6.70
C TYR A 213 -21.76 4.02 6.88
N ARG A 214 -21.31 3.32 5.85
CA ARG A 214 -21.27 1.86 5.80
C ARG A 214 -19.92 1.38 5.33
N LEU A 215 -19.57 0.17 5.73
CA LEU A 215 -18.41 -0.54 5.24
C LEU A 215 -18.91 -1.73 4.42
N LEU A 216 -18.42 -1.86 3.20
CA LEU A 216 -18.73 -2.94 2.26
C LEU A 216 -17.48 -3.73 1.94
N ARG A 217 -17.61 -5.05 1.82
CA ARG A 217 -16.57 -5.91 1.28
C ARG A 217 -16.95 -6.42 -0.10
N PHE A 218 -16.00 -6.41 -1.02
CA PHE A 218 -16.12 -7.00 -2.35
C PHE A 218 -15.04 -8.05 -2.54
N ASP A 219 -15.41 -9.21 -3.07
CA ASP A 219 -14.48 -10.20 -3.59
C ASP A 219 -14.07 -9.81 -5.00
N LEU A 220 -12.77 -9.69 -5.26
CA LEU A 220 -12.26 -9.24 -6.56
C LEU A 220 -12.33 -10.32 -7.64
N ASP A 221 -12.48 -11.57 -7.24
CA ASP A 221 -12.68 -12.71 -8.15
C ASP A 221 -14.17 -12.97 -8.45
N ASN A 222 -15.08 -12.28 -7.74
CA ASN A 222 -16.53 -12.42 -7.91
C ASN A 222 -17.21 -11.05 -8.03
N ALA A 223 -17.74 -10.72 -9.20
CA ALA A 223 -18.32 -9.42 -9.53
C ALA A 223 -19.80 -9.24 -9.09
N GLU A 224 -20.38 -10.12 -8.28
CA GLU A 224 -21.82 -10.12 -7.98
C GLU A 224 -22.29 -9.12 -6.91
N GLY A 225 -21.46 -8.17 -6.50
CA GLY A 225 -21.80 -7.16 -5.49
C GLY A 225 -21.02 -7.31 -4.19
N SER A 226 -21.48 -6.64 -3.11
CA SER A 226 -20.83 -6.74 -1.81
C SER A 226 -21.10 -8.08 -1.16
N VAL A 227 -20.06 -8.68 -0.56
CA VAL A 227 -20.15 -9.94 0.22
C VAL A 227 -20.90 -9.68 1.53
N TRP A 228 -20.60 -8.55 2.16
CA TRP A 228 -21.29 -8.08 3.35
C TRP A 228 -21.28 -6.53 3.38
N GLU A 229 -22.18 -5.99 4.21
CA GLU A 229 -22.34 -4.57 4.44
C GLU A 229 -22.62 -4.34 5.93
N THR A 230 -21.88 -3.40 6.55
CA THR A 230 -22.00 -3.08 7.97
C THR A 230 -22.20 -1.57 8.17
N TYR A 231 -23.19 -1.20 8.95
CA TYR A 231 -23.47 0.18 9.32
C TYR A 231 -22.49 0.67 10.39
N LEU A 232 -21.86 1.83 10.16
CA LEU A 232 -20.88 2.46 11.07
C LEU A 232 -21.40 3.72 11.75
N GLY A 233 -22.67 4.07 11.57
CA GLY A 233 -23.25 5.29 12.13
C GLY A 233 -23.34 6.43 11.12
N ASN A 234 -23.47 7.65 11.64
CA ASN A 234 -23.66 8.87 10.86
C ASN A 234 -22.42 9.78 10.82
N HIS A 235 -21.27 9.25 11.20
CA HIS A 235 -20.01 10.00 11.27
C HIS A 235 -19.04 9.58 10.16
N MET A 236 -18.41 10.59 9.54
CA MET A 236 -17.40 10.42 8.50
C MET A 236 -16.30 9.46 8.93
N VAL A 237 -15.92 8.55 8.04
CA VAL A 237 -14.80 7.61 8.24
C VAL A 237 -13.48 8.32 7.93
N PHE A 238 -12.61 8.43 8.92
CA PHE A 238 -11.28 9.06 8.75
C PHE A 238 -10.18 8.07 8.38
N SER A 239 -10.26 6.83 8.87
CA SER A 239 -9.30 5.79 8.55
C SER A 239 -9.99 4.43 8.50
N LEU A 240 -9.45 3.58 7.66
CA LEU A 240 -9.80 2.19 7.53
C LEU A 240 -8.52 1.41 7.28
N GLU A 241 -8.21 0.45 8.13
CA GLU A 241 -6.99 -0.35 8.06
C GLU A 241 -7.31 -1.80 8.38
N GLN A 242 -6.63 -2.73 7.71
CA GLN A 242 -6.73 -4.15 8.01
C GLN A 242 -5.44 -4.64 8.66
N SER A 243 -5.58 -5.35 9.77
CA SER A 243 -4.52 -6.11 10.42
C SER A 243 -5.01 -7.55 10.66
N GLY A 244 -4.41 -8.51 9.98
CA GLY A 244 -4.87 -9.90 10.05
C GLY A 244 -6.32 -10.07 9.63
N LYS A 245 -7.18 -10.56 10.55
CA LYS A 245 -8.62 -10.74 10.34
C LYS A 245 -9.46 -9.55 10.82
N GLU A 246 -8.84 -8.51 11.30
CA GLU A 246 -9.51 -7.36 11.87
C GLU A 246 -9.46 -6.16 10.92
N LEU A 247 -10.54 -5.42 10.88
CA LEU A 247 -10.64 -4.11 10.25
C LEU A 247 -10.80 -3.07 11.36
N PHE A 248 -9.87 -2.15 11.44
CA PHE A 248 -9.96 -1.01 12.33
C PHE A 248 -10.46 0.21 11.57
N ALA A 249 -11.66 0.66 11.89
CA ALA A 249 -12.28 1.83 11.30
C ALA A 249 -12.39 2.95 12.35
N VAL A 250 -11.86 4.12 12.01
CA VAL A 250 -11.97 5.33 12.83
C VAL A 250 -12.86 6.32 12.15
N THR A 251 -13.90 6.74 12.85
CA THR A 251 -14.85 7.77 12.40
C THR A 251 -14.69 9.06 13.21
N ALA A 252 -15.36 10.12 12.81
CA ALA A 252 -15.41 11.35 13.59
C ALA A 252 -16.06 11.15 14.98
N GLY A 253 -16.93 10.18 15.15
CA GLY A 253 -17.68 9.90 16.39
C GLY A 253 -17.22 8.71 17.19
N GLY A 254 -16.32 7.87 16.67
CA GLY A 254 -15.90 6.66 17.36
C GLY A 254 -14.94 5.80 16.56
N ALA A 255 -14.61 4.64 17.14
CA ALA A 255 -13.83 3.62 16.46
C ALA A 255 -14.55 2.27 16.55
N TYR A 256 -14.26 1.40 15.57
CA TYR A 256 -14.84 0.09 15.41
C TYR A 256 -13.74 -0.92 15.06
N ILE A 257 -13.81 -2.10 15.66
CA ILE A 257 -13.09 -3.29 15.21
C ILE A 257 -14.13 -4.24 14.62
N LEU A 258 -13.89 -4.66 13.37
CA LEU A 258 -14.78 -5.57 12.66
C LEU A 258 -14.00 -6.82 12.23
N ASP A 259 -14.68 -7.95 12.18
CA ASP A 259 -14.15 -9.14 11.53
C ASP A 259 -14.18 -8.94 10.00
N ALA A 260 -13.02 -9.09 9.36
CA ALA A 260 -12.87 -8.83 7.92
C ALA A 260 -13.63 -9.84 7.04
N ASP A 261 -13.88 -11.05 7.53
CA ASP A 261 -14.57 -12.08 6.77
C ASP A 261 -16.10 -11.93 6.82
N THR A 262 -16.63 -11.53 7.96
CA THR A 262 -18.08 -11.48 8.21
C THR A 262 -18.67 -10.07 8.28
N GLY A 263 -17.85 -9.05 8.49
CA GLY A 263 -18.29 -7.68 8.74
C GLY A 263 -18.88 -7.47 10.15
N GLY A 264 -18.83 -8.47 11.02
CA GLY A 264 -19.34 -8.37 12.39
C GLY A 264 -18.51 -7.42 13.25
N ILE A 265 -19.16 -6.47 13.94
CA ILE A 265 -18.49 -5.58 14.88
C ILE A 265 -18.14 -6.36 16.14
N SER A 266 -16.84 -6.49 16.44
CA SER A 266 -16.32 -7.16 17.63
C SER A 266 -16.12 -6.20 18.81
N ALA A 267 -15.76 -4.93 18.51
CA ALA A 267 -15.62 -3.87 19.49
C ALA A 267 -15.99 -2.50 18.89
N GLN A 268 -16.49 -1.61 19.74
CA GLN A 268 -16.74 -0.22 19.37
C GLN A 268 -16.56 0.70 20.56
N THR A 269 -16.18 1.95 20.30
CA THR A 269 -16.09 3.00 21.31
C THR A 269 -16.51 4.35 20.73
N GLU A 270 -17.07 5.21 21.55
CA GLU A 270 -17.46 6.57 21.15
C GLU A 270 -16.38 7.58 21.53
N PHE A 271 -16.24 8.62 20.73
CA PHE A 271 -15.29 9.70 20.99
C PHE A 271 -16.02 10.97 21.44
N ILE A 272 -15.54 11.52 22.56
CA ILE A 272 -15.99 12.81 23.10
C ILE A 272 -15.14 13.96 22.53
N LYS A 273 -13.93 13.66 22.04
CA LYS A 273 -12.97 14.63 21.52
C LYS A 273 -12.83 14.52 20.01
N ASN A 274 -12.46 15.61 19.37
CA ASN A 274 -12.24 15.62 17.94
C ASN A 274 -10.97 14.85 17.55
N VAL A 275 -11.09 13.93 16.61
CA VAL A 275 -9.96 13.23 16.00
C VAL A 275 -9.08 14.24 15.25
N SER A 276 -7.79 14.23 15.52
CA SER A 276 -6.80 15.12 14.90
C SER A 276 -5.92 14.41 13.89
N GLN A 277 -5.40 13.24 14.25
CA GLN A 277 -4.61 12.37 13.38
C GLN A 277 -4.81 10.92 13.81
N ILE A 278 -4.61 10.03 12.85
CA ILE A 278 -4.61 8.59 13.08
C ILE A 278 -3.22 8.12 12.71
N PRO A 279 -2.47 7.52 13.66
CA PRO A 279 -1.09 7.10 13.41
C PRO A 279 -0.94 6.04 12.33
N GLY A 280 -1.98 5.23 12.11
CA GLY A 280 -1.95 4.06 11.24
C GLY A 280 -1.16 2.89 11.85
N GLY A 281 -0.95 1.84 11.04
CA GLY A 281 -0.19 0.66 11.44
C GLY A 281 -0.99 -0.35 12.26
N GLU A 282 -0.28 -1.24 12.97
CA GLU A 282 -0.89 -2.35 13.72
C GLU A 282 -1.47 -1.95 15.08
N LEU A 283 -1.18 -0.74 15.56
CA LEU A 283 -1.68 -0.24 16.84
C LEU A 283 -3.02 0.47 16.65
N HIS A 284 -4.00 0.13 17.46
CA HIS A 284 -5.25 0.87 17.58
C HIS A 284 -4.99 2.20 18.32
N ALA A 285 -4.53 3.22 17.59
CA ALA A 285 -4.15 4.49 18.17
C ALA A 285 -4.85 5.66 17.48
N VAL A 286 -5.27 6.64 18.26
CA VAL A 286 -5.95 7.85 17.77
C VAL A 286 -5.39 9.07 18.49
N MET A 287 -5.07 10.11 17.76
CA MET A 287 -4.71 11.40 18.33
C MET A 287 -5.90 12.36 18.28
N PHE A 288 -6.25 12.87 19.43
CA PHE A 288 -7.34 13.84 19.61
C PHE A 288 -6.79 15.25 19.76
N SER A 289 -7.61 16.24 19.40
CA SER A 289 -7.40 17.64 19.79
C SER A 289 -8.46 18.08 20.79
N ASP A 290 -8.04 18.85 21.77
CA ASP A 290 -8.95 19.53 22.68
C ASP A 290 -9.31 20.94 22.16
N SER A 291 -10.26 21.59 22.81
CA SER A 291 -10.71 22.95 22.48
C SER A 291 -9.65 24.04 22.69
N ALA A 292 -8.59 23.75 23.44
CA ALA A 292 -7.47 24.65 23.69
C ALA A 292 -6.30 24.42 22.71
N GLY A 293 -6.43 23.46 21.76
CA GLY A 293 -5.39 23.10 20.81
C GLY A 293 -4.36 22.10 21.35
N GLY A 294 -4.55 21.58 22.56
CA GLY A 294 -3.76 20.47 23.09
C GLY A 294 -4.03 19.19 22.32
N LYS A 295 -3.02 18.37 22.15
CA LYS A 295 -3.11 17.07 21.45
C LYS A 295 -2.88 15.94 22.43
N VAL A 296 -3.73 14.91 22.38
CA VAL A 296 -3.62 13.72 23.21
C VAL A 296 -3.63 12.50 22.30
N LEU A 297 -2.54 11.75 22.33
CA LEU A 297 -2.46 10.44 21.69
C LEU A 297 -2.99 9.39 22.67
N THR A 298 -3.89 8.54 22.21
CA THR A 298 -4.48 7.45 23.00
C THR A 298 -4.28 6.14 22.25
N VAL A 299 -3.83 5.12 22.95
CA VAL A 299 -3.71 3.74 22.47
C VAL A 299 -4.80 2.91 23.11
N TYR A 300 -5.42 2.04 22.32
CA TYR A 300 -6.51 1.17 22.69
C TYR A 300 -6.10 -0.31 22.57
N ASN A 301 -6.72 -1.18 23.36
CA ASN A 301 -6.63 -2.63 23.20
C ASN A 301 -7.64 -3.15 22.16
N ASP A 302 -7.69 -4.46 21.97
CA ASP A 302 -8.59 -5.12 21.01
C ASP A 302 -10.08 -5.06 21.41
N THR A 303 -10.41 -4.56 22.60
CA THR A 303 -11.78 -4.26 23.04
C THR A 303 -12.11 -2.77 22.97
N LEU A 304 -11.19 -1.96 22.39
CA LEU A 304 -11.27 -0.50 22.30
C LEU A 304 -11.37 0.21 23.66
N GLU A 305 -10.81 -0.39 24.70
CA GLU A 305 -10.55 0.28 25.97
C GLU A 305 -9.20 1.01 25.91
N ALA A 306 -9.15 2.26 26.35
CA ALA A 306 -7.93 3.03 26.35
C ALA A 306 -6.92 2.44 27.36
N THR A 307 -5.75 2.01 26.86
CA THR A 307 -4.68 1.43 27.66
C THR A 307 -3.60 2.44 28.04
N ALA A 308 -3.35 3.43 27.19
CA ALA A 308 -2.38 4.49 27.42
C ALA A 308 -2.84 5.80 26.81
N ALA A 309 -2.45 6.92 27.40
CA ALA A 309 -2.68 8.25 26.85
C ALA A 309 -1.52 9.18 27.18
N ALA A 310 -1.06 9.96 26.20
CA ALA A 310 0.03 10.92 26.36
C ALA A 310 -0.34 12.27 25.72
N GLY A 311 -0.14 13.35 26.46
CA GLY A 311 -0.23 14.72 25.95
C GLY A 311 0.99 15.05 25.09
N LEU A 312 0.78 15.47 23.85
CA LEU A 312 1.84 15.82 22.90
C LEU A 312 1.78 17.29 22.54
N GLN A 313 2.95 17.95 22.53
CA GLN A 313 3.04 19.37 22.20
C GLN A 313 3.73 19.60 20.86
N ASN A 314 3.24 20.57 20.09
CA ASN A 314 3.83 21.00 18.82
C ASN A 314 4.02 19.86 17.80
N VAL A 315 3.18 18.83 17.85
CA VAL A 315 3.25 17.67 16.97
C VAL A 315 2.79 18.07 15.57
N THR A 316 3.65 17.76 14.60
CA THR A 316 3.37 17.95 13.18
C THR A 316 2.75 16.69 12.59
N ARG A 317 3.30 15.51 12.90
CA ARG A 317 2.83 14.23 12.41
C ARG A 317 3.07 13.11 13.42
N VAL A 318 2.18 12.12 13.41
CA VAL A 318 2.31 10.88 14.19
C VAL A 318 2.14 9.71 13.25
N ARG A 319 2.94 8.65 13.45
CA ARG A 319 2.82 7.36 12.73
C ARG A 319 3.08 6.23 13.71
N ALA A 320 2.35 5.13 13.58
CA ALA A 320 2.65 3.89 14.27
C ALA A 320 3.26 2.87 13.31
N GLU A 321 4.20 2.08 13.80
CA GLU A 321 4.81 0.97 13.08
C GLU A 321 5.20 -0.13 14.08
N GLY A 322 4.67 -1.33 13.88
CA GLY A 322 4.74 -2.41 14.84
C GLY A 322 4.20 -1.95 16.21
N LYS A 323 4.98 -2.09 17.26
CA LYS A 323 4.62 -1.66 18.63
C LYS A 323 5.06 -0.24 18.99
N ASN A 324 5.61 0.51 18.05
CA ASN A 324 6.13 1.84 18.32
C ASN A 324 5.25 2.92 17.71
N VAL A 325 5.20 4.07 18.40
CA VAL A 325 4.60 5.30 17.86
C VAL A 325 5.68 6.35 17.70
N TYR A 326 5.78 6.89 16.50
CA TYR A 326 6.72 7.93 16.12
C TYR A 326 5.98 9.26 16.09
N SER A 327 6.44 10.22 16.88
CA SER A 327 5.90 11.58 16.90
C SER A 327 6.95 12.56 16.42
N LEU A 328 6.63 13.27 15.35
CA LEU A 328 7.46 14.32 14.79
C LEU A 328 6.96 15.67 15.26
N SER A 329 7.81 16.45 15.92
CA SER A 329 7.66 17.86 16.14
C SER A 329 8.62 18.65 15.22
N LYS A 330 8.61 19.98 15.27
CA LYS A 330 9.45 20.81 14.38
C LYS A 330 10.93 20.40 14.30
N ARG A 331 11.50 19.87 15.38
CA ARG A 331 12.94 19.53 15.48
C ARG A 331 13.23 18.26 16.25
N THR A 332 12.20 17.52 16.63
CA THR A 332 12.37 16.37 17.50
C THR A 332 11.53 15.21 16.99
N LEU A 333 12.17 14.08 16.82
CA LEU A 333 11.53 12.80 16.64
C LEU A 333 11.52 12.08 17.99
N THR A 334 10.34 11.78 18.50
CA THR A 334 10.15 11.01 19.72
C THR A 334 9.55 9.65 19.36
N VAL A 335 10.14 8.59 19.87
CA VAL A 335 9.62 7.23 19.72
C VAL A 335 9.04 6.79 21.05
N PHE A 336 7.82 6.31 21.02
CA PHE A 336 7.11 5.74 22.17
C PHE A 336 6.89 4.25 21.95
N ASP A 337 6.82 3.48 23.03
CA ASP A 337 6.28 2.12 23.02
C ASP A 337 4.73 2.12 22.99
N ASP A 338 4.12 0.94 22.98
CA ASP A 338 2.65 0.76 23.02
C ASP A 338 2.00 1.24 24.32
N GLY A 339 2.77 1.37 25.42
CA GLY A 339 2.37 2.02 26.67
C GLY A 339 2.58 3.53 26.68
N LEU A 340 3.00 4.13 25.54
CA LEU A 340 3.36 5.54 25.38
C LEU A 340 4.48 6.03 26.32
N ASN A 341 5.40 5.13 26.72
CA ASN A 341 6.64 5.51 27.36
C ASN A 341 7.66 5.92 26.29
N VAL A 342 8.45 6.97 26.58
CA VAL A 342 9.50 7.42 25.65
C VAL A 342 10.63 6.39 25.60
N VAL A 343 10.82 5.79 24.41
CA VAL A 343 11.91 4.84 24.10
C VAL A 343 13.15 5.58 23.62
N SER A 344 12.96 6.54 22.73
CA SER A 344 14.06 7.35 22.21
C SER A 344 13.62 8.76 21.84
N LEU A 345 14.59 9.68 21.84
CA LEU A 345 14.39 11.08 21.49
C LEU A 345 15.59 11.53 20.65
N SER A 346 15.32 11.95 19.42
CA SER A 346 16.34 12.40 18.46
C SER A 346 16.07 13.82 18.02
N SER A 347 17.09 14.68 18.05
CA SER A 347 17.01 16.03 17.47
C SER A 347 17.25 15.98 15.96
N ILE A 348 16.37 16.60 15.19
CA ILE A 348 16.53 16.72 13.74
C ILE A 348 17.23 18.03 13.44
N ALA A 349 18.43 17.96 12.83
CA ALA A 349 19.10 19.12 12.31
C ALA A 349 18.39 19.62 11.05
N ILE A 350 17.89 20.84 11.08
CA ILE A 350 17.36 21.49 9.89
C ILE A 350 18.55 22.21 9.23
N CYS A 351 19.02 21.68 8.11
CA CYS A 351 19.90 22.45 7.22
C CYS A 351 19.06 23.57 6.60
N ARG A 352 19.56 24.81 6.75
CA ARG A 352 18.95 26.00 6.12
C ARG A 352 19.55 26.20 4.74
#